data_4e045ceaeaa889a1de1824473e8fa07a
#
_entry.id   4e045ceaeaa889a1de1824473e8fa07a
#
_cell.length_a   1.000
_cell.length_b   1.000
_cell.length_c   1.000
_cell.angle_alpha   90.00
_cell.angle_beta   90.00
_cell.angle_gamma   90.00
#
_symmetry.space_group_name_H-M   'P 1'
#
loop_
_entity.id
_entity.type
_entity.pdbx_description
1 polymer ?
#
loop_
_entity_poly.entity_id
_entity_poly.type
_entity_poly.pdbx_seq_one_letter_code
_entity_poly.pdbx_strand_id
1 'polypeptide(L)'
;MKVDDEVSLSITILKVLDNGMSSVSIPSYSFPFSIDTPTRAKAGQEVDITGFVRRIDDAKGRLTVRIEGGGLVSADIEAVSRGPAATVRKSR
;
A
#
# COMPACT_ATOMS: atom_id res chain seq x y z
N MET A 1 -8.79 -4.24 14.45
CA MET A 1 -8.63 -3.20 13.43
C MET A 1 -9.98 -2.56 13.15
N LYS A 2 -10.01 -1.26 12.99
CA LYS A 2 -11.25 -0.52 12.82
C LYS A 2 -11.19 0.40 11.63
N VAL A 3 -12.36 0.82 11.15
CA VAL A 3 -12.44 1.86 10.13
C VAL A 3 -11.73 3.10 10.64
N ASP A 4 -10.99 3.75 9.76
CA ASP A 4 -10.16 4.92 10.00
C ASP A 4 -8.83 4.62 10.70
N ASP A 5 -8.54 3.38 11.05
CA ASP A 5 -7.21 3.05 11.56
C ASP A 5 -6.17 3.30 10.47
N GLU A 6 -5.03 3.81 10.90
CA GLU A 6 -3.89 3.98 10.01
C GLU A 6 -3.16 2.65 9.91
N VAL A 7 -2.85 2.26 8.69
CA VAL A 7 -2.19 0.97 8.43
C VAL A 7 -1.12 1.17 7.37
N SER A 8 -0.26 0.20 7.22
CA SER A 8 0.74 0.21 6.16
C SER A 8 0.73 -1.12 5.43
N LEU A 9 1.11 -1.07 4.17
CA LEU A 9 1.31 -2.28 3.39
C LEU A 9 2.57 -2.18 2.58
N SER A 10 3.20 -3.34 2.36
CA SER A 10 4.36 -3.41 1.50
C SER A 10 3.90 -3.61 0.06
N ILE A 11 4.44 -2.82 -0.84
CA ILE A 11 4.14 -2.93 -2.26
C ILE A 11 5.44 -3.07 -3.02
N THR A 12 5.36 -3.52 -4.25
CA THR A 12 6.52 -3.62 -5.13
C THR A 12 6.36 -2.63 -6.28
N ILE A 13 7.37 -1.82 -6.53
CA ILE A 13 7.37 -0.90 -7.66
C ILE A 13 7.61 -1.73 -8.92
N LEU A 14 6.68 -1.68 -9.85
CA LEU A 14 6.82 -2.39 -11.12
C LEU A 14 7.48 -1.50 -12.17
N LYS A 15 7.12 -0.24 -12.20
CA LYS A 15 7.63 0.68 -13.21
C LYS A 15 7.46 2.11 -12.73
N VAL A 16 8.48 2.92 -12.91
CA VAL A 16 8.40 4.35 -12.62
C VAL A 16 8.02 5.04 -13.94
N LEU A 17 6.95 5.79 -13.91
CA LEU A 17 6.40 6.43 -15.11
C LEU A 17 6.88 7.87 -15.21
N ASP A 18 6.85 8.41 -16.42
CA ASP A 18 7.36 9.76 -16.65
C ASP A 18 6.52 10.86 -16.01
N ASN A 19 5.28 10.55 -15.67
CA ASN A 19 4.39 11.56 -15.12
C ASN A 19 4.46 11.71 -13.61
N GLY A 20 5.49 11.17 -12.99
CA GLY A 20 5.65 11.24 -11.54
C GLY A 20 4.90 10.16 -10.79
N MET A 21 4.30 9.23 -11.48
CA MET A 21 3.58 8.12 -10.87
C MET A 21 4.39 6.83 -11.01
N SER A 22 4.06 5.84 -10.21
CA SER A 22 4.65 4.51 -10.33
C SER A 22 3.56 3.47 -10.37
N SER A 23 3.72 2.51 -11.27
CA SER A 23 2.85 1.34 -11.31
C SER A 23 3.38 0.36 -10.27
N VAL A 24 2.51 -0.18 -9.45
CA VAL A 24 2.91 -1.02 -8.32
C VAL A 24 2.09 -2.29 -8.26
N SER A 25 2.66 -3.29 -7.59
CA SER A 25 1.97 -4.52 -7.25
C SER A 25 1.65 -4.50 -5.77
N ILE A 26 0.40 -4.76 -5.43
CA ILE A 26 -0.07 -4.78 -4.05
C ILE A 26 -0.44 -6.20 -3.69
N PRO A 27 0.02 -6.73 -2.55
CA PRO A 27 -0.31 -8.09 -2.16
C PRO A 27 -1.82 -8.30 -2.12
N SER A 28 -2.27 -9.41 -2.67
CA SER A 28 -3.67 -9.80 -2.70
C SER A 28 -4.57 -8.93 -3.57
N TYR A 29 -4.00 -8.02 -4.35
CA TYR A 29 -4.78 -7.15 -5.20
C TYR A 29 -4.26 -7.29 -6.63
N SER A 30 -5.05 -7.89 -7.49
CA SER A 30 -4.57 -8.26 -8.82
C SER A 30 -4.80 -7.21 -9.89
N PHE A 31 -5.41 -6.09 -9.55
CA PHE A 31 -5.65 -5.06 -10.55
C PHE A 31 -4.49 -4.06 -10.63
N PRO A 32 -4.26 -3.44 -11.78
CA PRO A 32 -3.21 -2.43 -11.88
C PRO A 32 -3.48 -1.27 -10.92
N PHE A 33 -2.42 -0.75 -10.34
CA PHE A 33 -2.55 0.35 -9.40
C PHE A 33 -1.34 1.26 -9.53
N SER A 34 -1.57 2.55 -9.40
CA SER A 34 -0.49 3.54 -9.48
C SER A 34 -0.52 4.45 -8.27
N ILE A 35 0.64 4.85 -7.81
CA ILE A 35 0.77 5.77 -6.69
C ILE A 35 1.74 6.87 -7.10
N ASP A 36 1.78 7.95 -6.33
CA ASP A 36 2.81 8.95 -6.49
C ASP A 36 4.16 8.30 -6.24
N THR A 37 5.13 8.57 -7.10
CA THR A 37 6.42 7.91 -6.99
C THR A 37 7.13 8.33 -5.70
N PRO A 38 7.50 7.37 -4.85
CA PRO A 38 8.28 7.69 -3.67
C PRO A 38 9.66 8.19 -4.07
N THR A 39 10.27 8.98 -3.21
CA THR A 39 11.61 9.49 -3.46
C THR A 39 12.59 8.34 -3.69
N ARG A 40 13.33 8.42 -4.79
CA ARG A 40 14.36 7.43 -5.14
C ARG A 40 13.80 6.04 -5.39
N ALA A 41 12.54 5.96 -5.80
CA ALA A 41 11.95 4.66 -6.12
C ALA A 41 12.56 4.08 -7.39
N LYS A 42 12.71 2.77 -7.40
CA LYS A 42 13.22 2.04 -8.57
C LYS A 42 12.34 0.83 -8.82
N ALA A 43 12.24 0.43 -10.07
CA ALA A 43 11.52 -0.79 -10.43
C ALA A 43 12.12 -1.98 -9.67
N GLY A 44 11.26 -2.84 -9.17
CA GLY A 44 11.67 -4.01 -8.39
C GLY A 44 11.83 -3.74 -6.91
N GLN A 45 11.79 -2.50 -6.48
CA GLN A 45 11.96 -2.14 -5.08
C GLN A 45 10.68 -2.35 -4.31
N GLU A 46 10.79 -2.85 -3.09
CA GLU A 46 9.67 -2.90 -2.17
C GLU A 46 9.66 -1.64 -1.32
N VAL A 47 8.48 -1.06 -1.15
CA VAL A 47 8.31 0.08 -0.27
C VAL A 47 7.06 -0.12 0.56
N ASP A 48 7.03 0.48 1.75
CA ASP A 48 5.84 0.46 2.58
C ASP A 48 5.07 1.74 2.33
N ILE A 49 3.76 1.63 2.17
CA ILE A 49 2.92 2.80 1.99
C ILE A 49 1.88 2.83 3.11
N THR A 50 1.43 4.03 3.42
CA THR A 50 0.45 4.27 4.47
C THR A 50 -0.94 4.39 3.86
N GLY A 51 -1.91 3.88 4.55
CA GLY A 51 -3.30 4.03 4.17
C GLY A 51 -4.19 4.04 5.40
N PHE A 52 -5.48 4.22 5.15
CA PHE A 52 -6.47 4.25 6.23
C PHE A 52 -7.57 3.26 5.88
N VAL A 53 -8.00 2.50 6.87
CA VAL A 53 -9.04 1.48 6.69
C VAL A 53 -10.37 2.17 6.42
N ARG A 54 -11.02 1.82 5.31
CA ARG A 54 -12.32 2.39 4.96
C ARG A 54 -13.44 1.38 5.13
N ARG A 55 -13.13 0.10 5.03
CA ARG A 55 -14.13 -0.95 5.15
C ARG A 55 -13.46 -2.23 5.62
N ILE A 56 -14.15 -3.00 6.42
CA ILE A 56 -13.65 -4.28 6.91
C ILE A 56 -14.67 -5.34 6.54
N ASP A 57 -14.21 -6.42 5.92
CA ASP A 57 -15.05 -7.57 5.61
C ASP A 57 -14.47 -8.75 6.39
N ASP A 58 -14.91 -8.91 7.62
CA ASP A 58 -14.38 -9.96 8.49
C ASP A 58 -14.68 -11.35 7.95
N ALA A 59 -15.81 -11.53 7.30
CA ALA A 59 -16.18 -12.84 6.77
C ALA A 59 -15.20 -13.31 5.73
N LYS A 60 -14.60 -12.40 4.98
CA LYS A 60 -13.65 -12.75 3.94
C LYS A 60 -12.20 -12.48 4.33
N GLY A 61 -11.98 -11.92 5.50
CA GLY A 61 -10.63 -11.59 5.95
C GLY A 61 -9.99 -10.50 5.11
N ARG A 62 -10.77 -9.55 4.61
CA ARG A 62 -10.28 -8.50 3.72
C ARG A 62 -10.62 -7.11 4.21
N LEU A 63 -9.83 -6.15 3.77
CA LEU A 63 -10.02 -4.75 4.09
C LEU A 63 -10.05 -3.94 2.81
N THR A 64 -10.77 -2.84 2.84
CA THR A 64 -10.61 -1.80 1.82
C THR A 64 -9.83 -0.68 2.48
N VAL A 65 -8.72 -0.29 1.86
CA VAL A 65 -7.80 0.70 2.40
C VAL A 65 -7.67 1.83 1.40
N ARG A 66 -7.74 3.05 1.90
CA ARG A 66 -7.46 4.21 1.07
C ARG A 66 -5.98 4.51 1.19
N ILE A 67 -5.28 4.40 0.08
CA ILE A 67 -3.83 4.59 0.03
C ILE A 67 -3.53 6.08 -0.06
N GLU A 68 -2.62 6.54 0.76
CA GLU A 68 -2.16 7.91 0.71
C GLU A 68 -1.41 8.11 -0.61
N GLY A 69 -1.82 9.09 -1.39
CA GLY A 69 -1.23 9.31 -2.71
C GLY A 69 -1.78 8.40 -3.79
N GLY A 70 -2.80 7.63 -3.49
CA GLY A 70 -3.41 6.71 -4.45
C GLY A 70 -4.92 6.65 -4.28
N GLY A 71 -5.51 5.51 -4.55
CA GLY A 71 -6.95 5.32 -4.45
C GLY A 71 -7.30 4.26 -3.42
N LEU A 72 -8.40 3.58 -3.63
CA LEU A 72 -8.85 2.51 -2.74
C LEU A 72 -8.37 1.17 -3.26
N VAL A 73 -7.89 0.33 -2.37
CA VAL A 73 -7.49 -1.04 -2.71
C VAL A 73 -8.10 -2.01 -1.73
N SER A 74 -8.27 -3.24 -2.17
CA SER A 74 -8.73 -4.32 -1.30
C SER A 74 -7.53 -5.21 -1.03
N ALA A 75 -7.30 -5.54 0.22
CA ALA A 75 -6.16 -6.36 0.62
C ALA A 75 -6.57 -7.32 1.71
N ASP A 76 -5.84 -8.41 1.86
CA ASP A 76 -6.06 -9.33 2.97
C ASP A 76 -5.69 -8.64 4.27
N ILE A 77 -6.44 -8.90 5.33
CA ILE A 77 -6.13 -8.33 6.63
C ILE A 77 -4.71 -8.68 7.04
N GLU A 78 -4.26 -9.88 6.70
CA GLU A 78 -2.91 -10.30 7.04
C GLU A 78 -1.81 -9.58 6.28
N ALA A 79 -2.16 -8.92 5.19
CA ALA A 79 -1.17 -8.22 4.38
C ALA A 79 -0.92 -6.79 4.86
N VAL A 80 -1.69 -6.30 5.81
CA VAL A 80 -1.53 -4.95 6.32
C VAL A 80 -1.01 -4.97 7.74
N SER A 81 -0.21 -3.98 8.08
CA SER A 81 0.31 -3.80 9.44
C SER A 81 -0.33 -2.57 10.04
N ARG A 82 -0.54 -2.59 11.34
CA ARG A 82 -1.11 -1.44 12.02
C ARG A 82 -0.08 -0.33 12.11
N GLY A 83 -0.56 0.88 11.99
CA GLY A 83 0.27 2.07 12.11
C GLY A 83 0.82 2.53 10.77
N PRO A 84 1.49 3.68 10.76
CA PRO A 84 2.01 4.25 9.51
C PRO A 84 3.20 3.46 8.98
N ALA A 85 3.50 3.69 7.71
CA ALA A 85 4.67 3.06 7.12
C ALA A 85 5.92 3.48 7.87
N ALA A 86 6.76 2.51 8.20
CA ALA A 86 7.95 2.76 8.97
C ALA A 86 9.10 3.04 8.02
N THR A 87 9.46 4.28 7.85
CA THR A 87 10.48 4.62 6.90
C THR A 87 11.88 4.42 7.42
N VAL A 88 12.03 4.28 8.74
CA VAL A 88 13.36 4.10 9.27
C VAL A 88 13.72 2.72 9.59
N ARG A 89 12.80 1.80 9.45
CA ARG A 89 13.11 0.50 9.91
C ARG A 89 14.22 -0.08 9.13
N LYS A 90 14.49 0.40 7.96
CA LYS A 90 15.51 -0.15 7.28
C LYS A 90 16.74 0.33 7.66
N SER A 91 16.80 1.17 8.49
CA SER A 91 18.06 1.59 8.85
C SER A 91 18.78 0.54 9.56
N ARG A 92 18.48 -0.47 9.49
CA ARG A 92 19.21 -1.38 10.06
C ARG A 92 19.80 -2.13 9.30
#